data_56a16cff90f3db985cb2995665d5d355
#
_entry.id   56a16cff90f3db985cb2995665d5d355
#
_cell.length_a   1.000
_cell.length_b   1.000
_cell.length_c   1.000
_cell.angle_alpha   90.00
_cell.angle_beta   90.00
_cell.angle_gamma   90.00
#
_symmetry.space_group_name_H-M   'P 1'
#
loop_
_entity.id
_entity.type
_entity.pdbx_description
1 polymer ?
#
loop_
_entity_poly.entity_id
_entity_poly.type
_entity_poly.pdbx_seq_one_letter_code
_entity_poly.pdbx_strand_id
1 'polypeptide(L)'
;MKLKSIILLAFWFLTSYTGIAQINNISEDEKNSYELTLNITNIKSKGNLNISIMTDSLAYSSNISSSKTKSFKENIDKNNFTKTISLPKGKYLIQLYIDENLNDKMDSNFLGIPKEQYGFSSKEIIRFRKPKFDEASFDLNKNLTIDITLQ
;
A
#
# COMPACT_ATOMS: atom_id res chain seq x y z
N MET A 1 -42.84 -51.65 -51.27
CA MET A 1 -42.38 -50.43 -51.96
C MET A 1 -42.19 -49.32 -50.94
N LYS A 2 -40.95 -48.86 -50.79
CA LYS A 2 -40.49 -47.62 -50.13
C LYS A 2 -40.66 -47.48 -48.60
N LEU A 3 -39.70 -48.06 -47.90
CA LEU A 3 -39.21 -47.65 -46.60
C LEU A 3 -38.30 -46.44 -46.81
N LYS A 4 -38.66 -45.24 -46.37
CA LYS A 4 -37.79 -44.08 -46.28
C LYS A 4 -38.25 -43.17 -45.16
N SER A 5 -37.22 -42.79 -44.28
CA SER A 5 -37.18 -41.63 -43.41
C SER A 5 -37.92 -41.72 -42.09
N ILE A 6 -37.23 -42.29 -41.09
CA ILE A 6 -37.29 -41.83 -39.70
C ILE A 6 -35.88 -42.06 -39.12
N ILE A 7 -34.92 -41.21 -39.47
CA ILE A 7 -33.65 -41.04 -38.77
C ILE A 7 -33.32 -39.56 -38.94
N LEU A 8 -33.84 -38.72 -38.08
CA LEU A 8 -33.38 -37.32 -37.94
C LEU A 8 -34.14 -36.61 -36.77
N LEU A 9 -33.94 -37.02 -35.56
CA LEU A 9 -34.36 -36.23 -34.37
C LEU A 9 -33.70 -36.74 -33.06
N ALA A 10 -32.43 -37.01 -33.09
CA ALA A 10 -31.69 -37.39 -31.87
C ALA A 10 -30.30 -36.73 -31.78
N PHE A 11 -30.18 -35.48 -32.32
CA PHE A 11 -28.86 -34.82 -32.32
C PHE A 11 -28.91 -33.36 -31.82
N TRP A 12 -29.88 -33.03 -30.95
CA TRP A 12 -30.02 -31.65 -30.51
C TRP A 12 -30.15 -31.46 -28.99
N PHE A 13 -29.55 -32.34 -28.18
CA PHE A 13 -29.61 -32.16 -26.71
C PHE A 13 -28.28 -32.47 -26.00
N LEU A 14 -27.15 -32.10 -26.61
CA LEU A 14 -25.85 -32.27 -25.94
C LEU A 14 -24.93 -31.05 -26.07
N THR A 15 -25.50 -29.83 -26.02
CA THR A 15 -24.65 -28.62 -25.92
C THR A 15 -25.29 -27.64 -24.96
N SER A 16 -25.25 -27.90 -23.67
CA SER A 16 -25.56 -26.88 -22.67
C SER A 16 -25.18 -27.33 -21.24
N TYR A 17 -23.94 -27.75 -21.01
CA TYR A 17 -23.44 -27.83 -19.65
C TYR A 17 -21.91 -27.59 -19.61
N THR A 18 -21.47 -26.49 -20.23
CA THR A 18 -20.19 -25.88 -19.88
C THR A 18 -20.45 -24.53 -19.25
N GLY A 19 -21.22 -24.54 -18.19
CA GLY A 19 -21.55 -23.39 -17.37
C GLY A 19 -20.80 -23.48 -16.05
N ILE A 20 -19.73 -22.69 -15.93
CA ILE A 20 -19.34 -21.99 -14.72
C ILE A 20 -18.76 -22.86 -13.61
N ALA A 21 -17.51 -23.20 -13.72
CA ALA A 21 -16.62 -23.19 -12.58
C ALA A 21 -15.64 -22.01 -12.76
N GLN A 22 -16.14 -20.79 -12.69
CA GLN A 22 -15.32 -19.66 -12.28
C GLN A 22 -15.12 -19.83 -10.77
N ILE A 23 -14.18 -20.70 -10.42
CA ILE A 23 -13.62 -20.76 -9.08
C ILE A 23 -12.94 -19.40 -8.92
N ASN A 24 -13.51 -18.54 -8.07
CA ASN A 24 -12.87 -17.37 -7.56
C ASN A 24 -11.55 -17.83 -6.90
N ASN A 25 -10.47 -17.80 -7.64
CA ASN A 25 -9.13 -17.80 -7.09
C ASN A 25 -8.93 -16.42 -6.44
N ILE A 26 -9.57 -16.21 -5.29
CA ILE A 26 -9.15 -15.19 -4.34
C ILE A 26 -7.74 -15.64 -3.96
N SER A 27 -6.74 -14.86 -4.33
CA SER A 27 -5.36 -15.16 -3.97
C SER A 27 -5.28 -15.32 -2.45
N GLU A 28 -4.46 -16.24 -1.95
CA GLU A 28 -4.29 -16.43 -0.50
C GLU A 28 -3.91 -15.13 0.21
N ASP A 29 -3.30 -14.19 -0.49
CA ASP A 29 -2.94 -12.86 -0.03
C ASP A 29 -4.17 -11.97 0.26
N GLU A 30 -5.27 -12.09 -0.49
CA GLU A 30 -6.50 -11.35 -0.18
C GLU A 30 -7.20 -11.90 1.07
N LYS A 31 -7.10 -13.19 1.34
CA LYS A 31 -7.72 -13.83 2.49
C LYS A 31 -7.06 -13.44 3.82
N ASN A 32 -5.82 -12.96 3.80
CA ASN A 32 -5.03 -12.56 4.97
C ASN A 32 -4.61 -11.09 4.95
N SER A 33 -5.37 -10.23 4.26
CA SER A 33 -5.11 -8.79 4.22
C SER A 33 -5.92 -8.06 5.30
N TYR A 34 -5.32 -6.99 5.82
CA TYR A 34 -5.92 -6.11 6.82
C TYR A 34 -5.91 -4.66 6.33
N GLU A 35 -6.87 -3.88 6.78
CA GLU A 35 -6.92 -2.46 6.49
C GLU A 35 -6.01 -1.70 7.45
N LEU A 36 -5.10 -0.95 6.87
CA LEU A 36 -4.24 0.02 7.53
C LEU A 36 -4.75 1.42 7.23
N THR A 37 -5.22 2.12 8.24
CA THR A 37 -5.61 3.52 8.12
C THR A 37 -4.50 4.41 8.66
N LEU A 38 -4.02 5.32 7.84
CA LEU A 38 -3.04 6.34 8.19
C LEU A 38 -3.73 7.67 8.41
N ASN A 39 -3.60 8.25 9.59
CA ASN A 39 -4.00 9.61 9.87
C ASN A 39 -2.74 10.48 9.96
N ILE A 40 -2.58 11.39 9.02
CA ILE A 40 -1.42 12.28 8.93
C ILE A 40 -1.85 13.68 9.35
N THR A 41 -1.17 14.22 10.34
CA THR A 41 -1.52 15.48 11.00
C THR A 41 -0.33 16.47 11.02
N ASN A 42 -0.61 17.70 11.39
CA ASN A 42 0.36 18.80 11.44
C ASN A 42 0.98 19.13 10.07
N ILE A 43 0.21 18.96 9.01
CA ILE A 43 0.59 19.36 7.66
C ILE A 43 0.58 20.90 7.59
N LYS A 44 1.72 21.50 7.33
CA LYS A 44 1.90 22.96 7.28
C LYS A 44 2.17 23.46 5.88
N SER A 45 2.64 22.59 5.01
CA SER A 45 3.06 22.91 3.64
C SER A 45 2.12 22.24 2.63
N LYS A 46 2.02 22.84 1.44
CA LYS A 46 1.39 22.22 0.26
C LYS A 46 2.45 21.51 -0.53
N GLY A 47 2.06 20.48 -1.28
CA GLY A 47 2.97 19.75 -2.15
C GLY A 47 2.51 18.32 -2.37
N ASN A 48 3.44 17.47 -2.74
CA ASN A 48 3.19 16.05 -2.88
C ASN A 48 3.58 15.30 -1.61
N LEU A 49 2.61 14.69 -0.96
CA LEU A 49 2.85 13.76 0.14
C LEU A 49 3.34 12.43 -0.45
N ASN A 50 4.60 12.14 -0.23
CA ASN A 50 5.21 10.87 -0.61
C ASN A 50 5.19 9.92 0.58
N ILE A 51 4.50 8.77 0.43
CA ILE A 51 4.35 7.74 1.46
C ILE A 51 5.08 6.49 0.99
N SER A 52 6.01 5.98 1.78
CA SER A 52 6.71 4.72 1.53
C SER A 52 6.43 3.73 2.64
N ILE A 53 5.94 2.54 2.29
CA ILE A 53 5.66 1.42 3.19
C ILE A 53 6.71 0.35 2.93
N MET A 54 7.49 0.02 3.93
CA MET A 54 8.64 -0.87 3.85
C MET A 54 8.49 -2.09 4.76
N THR A 55 8.94 -3.24 4.28
CA THR A 55 8.95 -4.51 5.04
C THR A 55 10.36 -5.02 5.33
N ASP A 56 11.39 -4.31 4.84
CA ASP A 56 12.77 -4.75 4.88
C ASP A 56 13.67 -3.70 5.53
N SER A 57 14.36 -4.10 6.59
CA SER A 57 15.27 -3.22 7.34
C SER A 57 16.51 -2.80 6.54
N LEU A 58 16.99 -3.66 5.63
CA LEU A 58 18.14 -3.34 4.78
C LEU A 58 17.77 -2.29 3.73
N ALA A 59 16.61 -2.47 3.06
CA ALA A 59 16.10 -1.49 2.11
C ALA A 59 15.86 -0.13 2.79
N TYR A 60 15.31 -0.14 3.99
CA TYR A 60 15.11 1.07 4.80
C TYR A 60 16.43 1.76 5.17
N SER A 61 17.42 0.99 5.63
CA SER A 61 18.73 1.53 6.06
C SER A 61 19.53 2.12 4.90
N SER A 62 19.44 1.50 3.72
CA SER A 62 20.19 1.88 2.52
C SER A 62 19.48 2.94 1.68
N ASN A 63 18.27 3.36 2.04
CA ASN A 63 17.39 4.23 1.24
C ASN A 63 17.18 3.72 -0.21
N ILE A 64 17.24 2.39 -0.41
CA ILE A 64 17.10 1.78 -1.72
C ILE A 64 15.62 1.41 -1.92
N SER A 65 15.06 1.83 -3.04
CA SER A 65 13.76 1.30 -3.50
C SER A 65 13.94 -0.18 -3.82
N SER A 66 13.16 -1.03 -3.17
CA SER A 66 13.18 -2.48 -3.37
C SER A 66 11.77 -2.97 -3.74
N SER A 67 11.67 -4.20 -4.23
CA SER A 67 10.38 -4.87 -4.46
C SER A 67 9.54 -5.01 -3.19
N LYS A 68 10.13 -4.79 -2.02
CA LYS A 68 9.50 -4.81 -0.70
C LYS A 68 9.03 -3.42 -0.23
N THR A 69 9.09 -2.42 -1.12
CA THR A 69 8.62 -1.05 -0.85
C THR A 69 7.38 -0.77 -1.70
N LYS A 70 6.30 -0.37 -1.04
CA LYS A 70 5.09 0.14 -1.70
C LYS A 70 5.04 1.65 -1.50
N SER A 71 4.92 2.42 -2.58
CA SER A 71 4.94 3.88 -2.52
C SER A 71 3.67 4.48 -3.06
N PHE A 72 3.25 5.60 -2.47
CA PHE A 72 2.10 6.40 -2.89
C PHE A 72 2.51 7.87 -2.94
N LYS A 73 1.94 8.60 -3.89
CA LYS A 73 2.10 10.04 -4.03
C LYS A 73 0.72 10.68 -4.09
N GLU A 74 0.45 11.64 -3.22
CA GLU A 74 -0.82 12.33 -3.11
C GLU A 74 -0.58 13.84 -3.08
N ASN A 75 -1.28 14.58 -3.91
CA ASN A 75 -1.22 16.04 -3.85
C ASN A 75 -2.09 16.53 -2.69
N ILE A 76 -1.52 17.32 -1.80
CA ILE A 76 -2.20 17.80 -0.60
C ILE A 76 -2.16 19.32 -0.47
N ASP A 77 -3.31 19.86 -0.04
CA ASP A 77 -3.53 21.27 0.27
C ASP A 77 -4.23 21.50 1.62
N LYS A 78 -4.31 20.44 2.43
CA LYS A 78 -5.06 20.38 3.70
C LYS A 78 -4.13 20.13 4.88
N ASN A 79 -4.56 20.52 6.06
CA ASN A 79 -3.79 20.36 7.30
C ASN A 79 -3.73 18.93 7.85
N ASN A 80 -4.64 18.06 7.37
CA ASN A 80 -4.71 16.66 7.75
C ASN A 80 -5.03 15.81 6.52
N PHE A 81 -4.54 14.59 6.49
CA PHE A 81 -4.77 13.64 5.42
C PHE A 81 -5.00 12.24 5.99
N THR A 82 -5.97 11.51 5.45
CA THR A 82 -6.26 10.12 5.85
C THR A 82 -6.23 9.25 4.62
N LYS A 83 -5.57 8.08 4.73
CA LYS A 83 -5.52 7.07 3.67
C LYS A 83 -5.69 5.68 4.26
N THR A 84 -6.59 4.89 3.69
CA THR A 84 -6.76 3.47 4.01
C THR A 84 -6.15 2.61 2.91
N ILE A 85 -5.39 1.59 3.29
CA ILE A 85 -4.63 0.72 2.40
C ILE A 85 -4.81 -0.71 2.85
N SER A 86 -5.16 -1.62 1.95
CA SER A 86 -5.18 -3.06 2.24
C SER A 86 -3.77 -3.64 2.04
N LEU A 87 -3.27 -4.32 3.07
CA LEU A 87 -1.95 -4.95 3.09
C LEU A 87 -2.04 -6.35 3.68
N PRO A 88 -1.25 -7.32 3.21
CA PRO A 88 -1.12 -8.63 3.83
C PRO A 88 -0.67 -8.53 5.29
N LYS A 89 -0.94 -9.58 6.08
CA LYS A 89 -0.33 -9.71 7.41
C LYS A 89 1.18 -9.59 7.32
N GLY A 90 1.78 -8.73 8.16
CA GLY A 90 3.23 -8.53 8.12
C GLY A 90 3.74 -7.47 9.09
N LYS A 91 5.08 -7.29 9.09
CA LYS A 91 5.74 -6.21 9.80
C LYS A 91 6.08 -5.10 8.82
N TYR A 92 5.69 -3.87 9.15
CA TYR A 92 5.78 -2.71 8.27
C TYR A 92 6.40 -1.53 8.99
N LEU A 93 7.08 -0.69 8.23
CA LEU A 93 7.48 0.65 8.61
C LEU A 93 6.95 1.63 7.56
N ILE A 94 6.44 2.76 8.00
CA ILE A 94 6.03 3.85 7.12
C ILE A 94 6.98 5.03 7.35
N GLN A 95 7.48 5.56 6.24
CA GLN A 95 8.09 6.89 6.19
C GLN A 95 7.36 7.74 5.16
N LEU A 96 7.26 9.03 5.43
CA LEU A 96 6.62 9.97 4.53
C LEU A 96 7.23 11.35 4.65
N TYR A 97 7.10 12.13 3.57
CA TYR A 97 7.51 13.53 3.53
C TYR A 97 6.65 14.32 2.55
N ILE A 98 6.65 15.63 2.71
CA ILE A 98 5.98 16.54 1.77
C ILE A 98 7.03 17.15 0.85
N ASP A 99 6.96 16.80 -0.42
CA ASP A 99 7.77 17.38 -1.47
C ASP A 99 7.16 18.72 -1.91
N GLU A 100 7.66 19.80 -1.33
CA GLU A 100 7.12 21.16 -1.50
C GLU A 100 7.50 21.76 -2.85
N ASN A 101 8.67 21.41 -3.36
CA ASN A 101 9.21 21.96 -4.62
C ASN A 101 9.02 21.01 -5.81
N LEU A 102 8.38 19.85 -5.63
CA LEU A 102 8.03 18.86 -6.64
C LEU A 102 9.22 18.26 -7.39
N ASN A 103 10.34 18.08 -6.69
CA ASN A 103 11.57 17.52 -7.25
C ASN A 103 11.73 16.00 -7.02
N ASP A 104 10.74 15.34 -6.39
CA ASP A 104 10.71 13.92 -6.06
C ASP A 104 11.81 13.45 -5.10
N LYS A 105 12.34 14.36 -4.31
CA LYS A 105 13.39 14.09 -3.33
C LYS A 105 13.06 14.81 -2.03
N MET A 106 13.49 14.20 -0.91
CA MET A 106 13.47 14.87 0.37
C MET A 106 14.69 15.80 0.47
N ASP A 107 14.45 17.09 0.52
CA ASP A 107 15.49 18.08 0.62
C ASP A 107 16.07 18.18 2.02
N SER A 108 17.38 18.36 2.10
CA SER A 108 18.11 18.56 3.34
C SER A 108 19.10 19.73 3.24
N ASN A 109 19.46 20.30 4.37
CA ASN A 109 20.54 21.28 4.41
C ASN A 109 21.93 20.60 4.33
N PHE A 110 23.00 21.38 4.37
CA PHE A 110 24.37 20.87 4.30
C PHE A 110 24.78 19.97 5.49
N LEU A 111 24.04 20.00 6.60
CA LEU A 111 24.22 19.13 7.75
C LEU A 111 23.36 17.85 7.67
N GLY A 112 22.62 17.64 6.56
CA GLY A 112 21.71 16.51 6.39
C GLY A 112 20.39 16.64 7.17
N ILE A 113 20.08 17.82 7.69
CA ILE A 113 18.80 18.08 8.37
C ILE A 113 17.72 18.32 7.31
N PRO A 114 16.57 17.59 7.37
CA PRO A 114 15.46 17.81 6.47
C PRO A 114 14.98 19.25 6.46
N LYS A 115 14.69 19.77 5.29
CA LYS A 115 14.05 21.08 5.07
C LYS A 115 12.57 20.99 4.88
N GLU A 116 12.10 19.82 4.46
CA GLU A 116 10.70 19.51 4.19
C GLU A 116 10.10 18.72 5.36
N GLN A 117 8.78 18.84 5.54
CA GLN A 117 8.10 18.11 6.59
C GLN A 117 8.15 16.60 6.34
N TYR A 118 8.40 15.83 7.40
CA TYR A 118 8.49 14.37 7.33
C TYR A 118 7.87 13.70 8.55
N GLY A 119 7.64 12.40 8.46
CA GLY A 119 7.11 11.59 9.54
C GLY A 119 7.40 10.10 9.39
N PHE A 120 7.25 9.39 10.48
CA PHE A 120 7.42 7.94 10.56
C PHE A 120 6.31 7.31 11.39
N SER A 121 6.07 6.00 11.18
CA SER A 121 5.14 5.20 11.98
C SER A 121 5.65 4.87 13.39
N SER A 122 6.64 5.58 13.89
CA SER A 122 7.12 5.43 15.26
C SER A 122 6.08 5.90 16.28
N LYS A 123 5.96 5.19 17.40
CA LYS A 123 5.05 5.57 18.50
C LYS A 123 5.44 6.90 19.13
N GLU A 124 6.73 7.22 19.13
CA GLU A 124 7.28 8.46 19.66
C GLU A 124 7.92 9.28 18.55
N ILE A 125 7.88 10.59 18.69
CA ILE A 125 8.54 11.52 17.78
C ILE A 125 10.04 11.44 18.04
N ILE A 126 10.77 10.82 17.12
CA ILE A 126 12.25 10.75 17.18
C ILE A 126 12.83 11.94 16.43
N ARG A 127 13.48 12.82 17.15
CA ARG A 127 14.14 14.03 16.61
C ARG A 127 15.64 13.81 16.45
N PHE A 128 16.24 14.60 15.56
CA PHE A 128 17.69 14.66 15.32
C PHE A 128 18.33 13.43 14.66
N ARG A 129 17.55 12.39 14.35
CA ARG A 129 18.01 11.25 13.57
C ARG A 129 16.84 10.51 12.93
N LYS A 130 17.13 9.76 11.89
CA LYS A 130 16.20 8.77 11.34
C LYS A 130 15.99 7.66 12.40
N PRO A 131 14.74 7.20 12.67
CA PRO A 131 14.51 6.06 13.55
C PRO A 131 15.14 4.78 12.97
N LYS A 132 15.49 3.83 13.82
CA LYS A 132 15.83 2.49 13.38
C LYS A 132 14.56 1.78 12.91
N PHE A 133 14.71 0.73 12.09
CA PHE A 133 13.56 -0.04 11.58
C PHE A 133 12.64 -0.52 12.71
N ASP A 134 13.20 -1.12 13.76
CA ASP A 134 12.41 -1.65 14.89
C ASP A 134 11.78 -0.58 15.78
N GLU A 135 12.29 0.66 15.76
CA GLU A 135 11.71 1.78 16.51
C GLU A 135 10.45 2.35 15.83
N ALA A 136 10.34 2.17 14.52
CA ALA A 136 9.23 2.71 13.73
C ALA A 136 8.38 1.64 13.07
N SER A 137 8.74 0.36 13.17
CA SER A 137 7.95 -0.74 12.61
C SER A 137 6.82 -1.15 13.54
N PHE A 138 5.77 -1.73 12.94
CA PHE A 138 4.59 -2.28 13.61
C PHE A 138 4.16 -3.58 12.94
N ASP A 139 3.44 -4.42 13.69
CA ASP A 139 2.85 -5.65 13.17
C ASP A 139 1.41 -5.40 12.74
N LEU A 140 1.10 -5.67 11.47
CA LEU A 140 -0.25 -5.66 10.92
C LEU A 140 -0.81 -7.09 10.91
N ASN A 141 -1.59 -7.42 11.92
CA ASN A 141 -2.26 -8.72 12.10
C ASN A 141 -3.77 -8.61 12.32
N LYS A 142 -4.30 -7.39 12.24
CA LYS A 142 -5.70 -6.97 12.30
C LYS A 142 -5.82 -5.58 11.68
N ASN A 143 -7.04 -5.11 11.43
CA ASN A 143 -7.24 -3.72 11.01
C ASN A 143 -6.64 -2.76 12.05
N LEU A 144 -5.86 -1.81 11.58
CA LEU A 144 -5.06 -0.92 12.42
C LEU A 144 -5.14 0.52 11.93
N THR A 145 -5.20 1.46 12.87
CA THR A 145 -5.02 2.89 12.59
C THR A 145 -3.71 3.36 13.18
N ILE A 146 -2.94 4.12 12.40
CA ILE A 146 -1.68 4.73 12.83
C ILE A 146 -1.78 6.24 12.61
N ASP A 147 -1.51 6.98 13.67
CA ASP A 147 -1.43 8.43 13.66
C ASP A 147 0.04 8.85 13.45
N ILE A 148 0.31 9.65 12.41
CA ILE A 148 1.64 10.17 12.10
C ILE A 148 1.58 11.70 12.13
N THR A 149 2.31 12.30 13.06
CA THR A 149 2.44 13.74 13.16
C THR A 149 3.70 14.20 12.45
N LEU A 150 3.57 15.08 11.45
CA LEU A 150 4.71 15.64 10.72
C LEU A 150 5.52 16.61 11.59
N GLN A 151 6.84 16.59 11.38
CA GLN A 151 7.83 17.45 12.05
C GLN A 151 8.39 18.47 11.06
#